data_c96e2de00c0e9acf06447b21530c3403
#
_entry.id   c96e2de00c0e9acf06447b21530c3403
#
_cell.length_a   1.000
_cell.length_b   1.000
_cell.length_c   1.000
_cell.angle_alpha   90.00
_cell.angle_beta   90.00
_cell.angle_gamma   90.00
#
_symmetry.space_group_name_H-M   'P 1'
#
loop_
_entity.id
_entity.type
_entity.pdbx_description
1 polymer ?
#
loop_
_entity_poly.entity_id
_entity_poly.type
_entity_poly.pdbx_seq_one_letter_code
_entity_poly.pdbx_strand_id
1 'polypeptide(L)'
;MPENDASRGPVSRGGIARHPLFAVVAVLLGAFLANFDSRLTSVGLPDLRGGFSLGFDEGAWLSTAAIGSQIFIAPSVAWLATVFGLRRVLGFASLLYAVVSFVIPFTHQYPVLIALSIAHGMLLGTFVPATLMIIFRNLPIRWWLPAISIYAIRVGFAFDTSSSAVGFYVEHLGWHWLYWQGVVIAPLMALMVYLGTPPEPVNRNLLRDADWGGMLLLGSSVSMIYAGLDQGNRLDWLESGAVLALLIGGAMLFVGFVINEMLAKQPWAHFNVLFSRNIGLSLLAILLYTLTSLANSSLVPNFLGAVGGLRPEQTGMLLLAYGVPPMILVVPLSIWLLRHFDSRAIMVLGFSAFAAASLLGTQLTHDWARGDFVTIVLLLSIGQALTLLPIIITLLSNSDPTRATAFAAYIQIMRLGGAEIGIALMGTWLRVREQVHSYYLGLHVESGSADVTQMLKGFSNYFAGDNAGSAAARAVGLLASLLQREANVLAYIDAFWLCFWFAVAGLVVTALITRAPPGPFTPEPFKFAKLVLRRCGVKISA
;
A
#
# COMPACT_ATOMS: atom_id res chain seq x y z
N MET A 1 10.68 -43.16 -28.33
CA MET A 1 10.43 -41.85 -28.88
C MET A 1 10.59 -40.88 -27.73
N PRO A 2 11.56 -39.98 -27.68
CA PRO A 2 11.67 -38.95 -26.65
C PRO A 2 10.75 -37.79 -27.02
N GLU A 3 9.83 -37.47 -26.10
CA GLU A 3 8.92 -36.33 -26.19
C GLU A 3 9.67 -35.01 -26.19
N ASN A 4 9.30 -34.21 -27.15
CA ASN A 4 9.88 -32.93 -27.52
C ASN A 4 9.76 -31.90 -26.37
N ASP A 5 10.87 -31.58 -25.71
CA ASP A 5 11.02 -30.61 -24.62
C ASP A 5 11.16 -29.14 -25.14
N ALA A 6 10.62 -28.86 -26.33
CA ALA A 6 10.79 -27.59 -27.03
C ALA A 6 9.72 -26.51 -26.67
N SER A 7 8.79 -26.77 -25.72
CA SER A 7 7.71 -25.82 -25.37
C SER A 7 7.95 -24.97 -24.11
N ARG A 8 9.13 -25.08 -23.48
CA ARG A 8 9.47 -24.27 -22.31
C ARG A 8 10.19 -23.00 -22.74
N GLY A 9 9.43 -21.91 -22.85
CA GLY A 9 9.97 -20.57 -23.07
C GLY A 9 11.01 -20.14 -22.02
N PRO A 10 11.74 -19.02 -22.21
CA PRO A 10 12.91 -18.60 -21.42
C PRO A 10 12.68 -18.38 -19.92
N VAL A 11 11.45 -18.47 -19.43
CA VAL A 11 11.08 -18.30 -18.01
C VAL A 11 11.33 -19.55 -17.16
N SER A 12 11.63 -20.71 -17.74
CA SER A 12 11.67 -22.01 -17.03
C SER A 12 13.05 -22.45 -16.51
N ARG A 13 14.00 -21.54 -16.27
CA ARG A 13 15.31 -21.89 -15.70
C ARG A 13 15.33 -22.00 -14.16
N GLY A 14 14.23 -21.73 -13.47
CA GLY A 14 14.10 -21.93 -12.03
C GLY A 14 13.64 -23.36 -11.73
N GLY A 15 14.46 -24.14 -11.02
CA GLY A 15 14.04 -25.47 -10.54
C GLY A 15 12.85 -25.35 -9.59
N ILE A 16 11.95 -26.35 -9.61
CA ILE A 16 10.84 -26.43 -8.65
C ILE A 16 11.42 -26.62 -7.24
N ALA A 17 10.91 -25.90 -6.26
CA ALA A 17 11.30 -26.03 -4.85
C ALA A 17 11.14 -27.48 -4.37
N ARG A 18 12.19 -28.06 -3.79
CA ARG A 18 12.13 -29.41 -3.19
C ARG A 18 11.15 -29.43 -2.03
N HIS A 19 11.05 -28.33 -1.30
CA HIS A 19 10.16 -28.16 -0.15
C HIS A 19 9.32 -26.88 -0.35
N PRO A 20 8.17 -26.94 -1.03
CA PRO A 20 7.36 -25.77 -1.36
C PRO A 20 6.86 -25.00 -0.13
N LEU A 21 6.71 -25.65 1.03
CA LEU A 21 6.32 -24.98 2.28
C LEU A 21 7.32 -23.91 2.70
N PHE A 22 8.64 -24.15 2.62
CA PHE A 22 9.64 -23.15 2.97
C PHE A 22 9.57 -21.94 2.02
N ALA A 23 9.33 -22.18 0.73
CA ALA A 23 9.13 -21.11 -0.22
C ALA A 23 7.87 -20.27 0.09
N VAL A 24 6.75 -20.91 0.51
CA VAL A 24 5.53 -20.21 0.93
C VAL A 24 5.78 -19.40 2.21
N VAL A 25 6.50 -19.95 3.19
CA VAL A 25 6.87 -19.21 4.41
C VAL A 25 7.79 -18.03 4.08
N ALA A 26 8.75 -18.19 3.16
CA ALA A 26 9.58 -17.07 2.70
C ALA A 26 8.73 -15.96 2.05
N VAL A 27 7.72 -16.30 1.24
CA VAL A 27 6.78 -15.35 0.66
C VAL A 27 5.97 -14.64 1.75
N LEU A 28 5.47 -15.38 2.74
CA LEU A 28 4.73 -14.81 3.86
C LEU A 28 5.59 -13.79 4.62
N LEU A 29 6.79 -14.21 5.08
CA LEU A 29 7.66 -13.36 5.88
C LEU A 29 8.12 -12.10 5.13
N GLY A 30 8.56 -12.25 3.88
CA GLY A 30 9.04 -11.12 3.09
C GLY A 30 7.93 -10.16 2.68
N ALA A 31 6.77 -10.70 2.30
CA ALA A 31 5.62 -9.89 1.94
C ALA A 31 5.03 -9.17 3.17
N PHE A 32 4.99 -9.84 4.34
CA PHE A 32 4.57 -9.23 5.59
C PHE A 32 5.57 -8.16 6.03
N LEU A 33 6.85 -8.49 6.18
CA LEU A 33 7.88 -7.59 6.66
C LEU A 33 7.91 -6.28 5.86
N ALA A 34 7.85 -6.36 4.53
CA ALA A 34 7.92 -5.18 3.68
C ALA A 34 6.77 -4.19 3.89
N ASN A 35 5.53 -4.67 4.04
CA ASN A 35 4.40 -3.76 4.23
C ASN A 35 4.26 -3.34 5.69
N PHE A 36 4.52 -4.23 6.61
CA PHE A 36 4.42 -3.98 8.03
C PHE A 36 5.46 -2.95 8.49
N ASP A 37 6.73 -3.13 8.10
CA ASP A 37 7.81 -2.23 8.48
C ASP A 37 7.66 -0.83 7.88
N SER A 38 7.26 -0.74 6.60
CA SER A 38 6.94 0.54 5.97
C SER A 38 5.85 1.30 6.75
N ARG A 39 4.83 0.57 7.24
CA ARG A 39 3.74 1.17 8.04
C ARG A 39 4.19 1.49 9.48
N LEU A 40 5.01 0.65 10.10
CA LEU A 40 5.57 0.96 11.43
C LEU A 40 6.36 2.26 11.40
N THR A 41 7.20 2.45 10.39
CA THR A 41 7.99 3.67 10.23
C THR A 41 7.10 4.90 10.02
N SER A 42 6.04 4.78 9.21
CA SER A 42 5.09 5.86 8.94
C SER A 42 4.25 6.24 10.17
N VAL A 43 3.64 5.24 10.84
CA VAL A 43 2.79 5.45 12.02
C VAL A 43 3.61 5.84 13.25
N GLY A 44 4.80 5.24 13.43
CA GLY A 44 5.73 5.49 14.53
C GLY A 44 6.64 6.71 14.34
N LEU A 45 6.47 7.48 13.26
CA LEU A 45 7.33 8.63 12.96
C LEU A 45 7.43 9.66 14.11
N PRO A 46 6.34 10.01 14.83
CA PRO A 46 6.44 10.89 16.00
C PRO A 46 7.36 10.34 17.08
N ASP A 47 7.29 9.04 17.36
CA ASP A 47 8.11 8.37 18.38
C ASP A 47 9.57 8.26 17.93
N LEU A 48 9.80 7.97 16.63
CA LEU A 48 11.14 7.97 16.03
C LEU A 48 11.80 9.36 16.12
N ARG A 49 11.03 10.42 15.86
CA ARG A 49 11.52 11.79 16.02
C ARG A 49 11.95 12.07 17.46
N GLY A 50 11.13 11.66 18.43
CA GLY A 50 11.47 11.75 19.85
C GLY A 50 12.72 10.94 20.20
N GLY A 51 12.81 9.69 19.74
CA GLY A 51 13.91 8.77 20.00
C GLY A 51 15.24 9.24 19.42
N PHE A 52 15.25 9.82 18.23
CA PHE A 52 16.44 10.39 17.58
C PHE A 52 16.68 11.87 17.90
N SER A 53 15.81 12.50 18.69
CA SER A 53 15.84 13.94 18.97
C SER A 53 15.79 14.81 17.69
N LEU A 54 14.99 14.42 16.70
CA LEU A 54 14.86 15.09 15.42
C LEU A 54 13.77 16.17 15.46
N GLY A 55 14.04 17.29 14.77
CA GLY A 55 13.04 18.28 14.45
C GLY A 55 11.95 17.75 13.53
N PHE A 56 10.91 18.57 13.32
CA PHE A 56 9.80 18.20 12.43
C PHE A 56 10.27 17.96 10.99
N ASP A 57 11.12 18.84 10.50
CA ASP A 57 11.66 18.80 9.13
C ASP A 57 12.59 17.62 8.89
N GLU A 58 13.47 17.34 9.85
CA GLU A 58 14.39 16.21 9.79
C GLU A 58 13.66 14.88 9.78
N GLY A 59 12.62 14.72 10.63
CA GLY A 59 11.78 13.54 10.65
C GLY A 59 10.98 13.34 9.36
N ALA A 60 10.46 14.41 8.77
CA ALA A 60 9.75 14.34 7.50
C ALA A 60 10.66 13.83 6.38
N TRP A 61 11.89 14.36 6.25
CA TRP A 61 12.85 13.87 5.27
C TRP A 61 13.32 12.45 5.54
N LEU A 62 13.39 12.01 6.80
CA LEU A 62 13.72 10.64 7.16
C LEU A 62 12.70 9.66 6.57
N SER A 63 11.40 9.94 6.74
CA SER A 63 10.32 9.13 6.18
C SER A 63 10.34 9.15 4.65
N THR A 64 10.43 10.33 4.04
CA THR A 64 10.46 10.48 2.58
C THR A 64 11.64 9.76 1.96
N ALA A 65 12.83 9.81 2.56
CA ALA A 65 14.01 9.12 2.07
C ALA A 65 13.86 7.59 2.13
N ALA A 66 13.31 7.06 3.20
CA ALA A 66 13.07 5.61 3.36
C ALA A 66 12.04 5.09 2.33
N ILE A 67 10.89 5.76 2.21
CA ILE A 67 9.83 5.34 1.29
C ILE A 67 10.23 5.61 -0.17
N GLY A 68 10.83 6.77 -0.46
CA GLY A 68 11.29 7.11 -1.81
C GLY A 68 12.32 6.11 -2.34
N SER A 69 13.25 5.67 -1.50
CA SER A 69 14.24 4.65 -1.88
C SER A 69 13.62 3.26 -2.07
N GLN A 70 12.57 2.92 -1.33
CA GLN A 70 11.78 1.71 -1.53
C GLN A 70 11.06 1.74 -2.90
N ILE A 71 10.46 2.87 -3.26
CA ILE A 71 9.80 3.08 -4.57
C ILE A 71 10.82 3.01 -5.70
N PHE A 72 12.02 3.59 -5.51
CA PHE A 72 13.10 3.61 -6.49
C PHE A 72 13.50 2.21 -6.96
N ILE A 73 13.74 1.29 -6.02
CA ILE A 73 14.28 -0.04 -6.35
C ILE A 73 13.22 -1.06 -6.78
N ALA A 74 12.00 -0.95 -6.24
CA ALA A 74 10.96 -1.97 -6.37
C ALA A 74 10.64 -2.40 -7.83
N PRO A 75 10.57 -1.51 -8.83
CA PRO A 75 10.31 -1.90 -10.22
C PRO A 75 11.41 -2.80 -10.80
N SER A 76 12.67 -2.54 -10.48
CA SER A 76 13.84 -3.22 -11.04
C SER A 76 14.11 -4.60 -10.44
N VAL A 77 13.53 -4.90 -9.27
CA VAL A 77 13.84 -6.13 -8.51
C VAL A 77 13.51 -7.41 -9.26
N ALA A 78 12.40 -7.44 -10.01
CA ALA A 78 12.02 -8.62 -10.78
C ALA A 78 13.07 -8.95 -11.86
N TRP A 79 13.66 -7.92 -12.47
CA TRP A 79 14.76 -8.07 -13.41
C TRP A 79 16.05 -8.51 -12.70
N LEU A 80 16.42 -7.86 -11.58
CA LEU A 80 17.58 -8.25 -10.76
C LEU A 80 17.49 -9.72 -10.32
N ALA A 81 16.31 -10.16 -9.88
CA ALA A 81 16.08 -11.54 -9.49
C ALA A 81 16.19 -12.52 -10.67
N THR A 82 15.90 -12.08 -11.90
CA THR A 82 16.06 -12.88 -13.11
C THR A 82 17.53 -13.01 -13.54
N VAL A 83 18.34 -11.98 -13.28
CA VAL A 83 19.77 -11.97 -13.61
C VAL A 83 20.59 -12.72 -12.57
N PHE A 84 20.45 -12.37 -11.29
CA PHE A 84 21.32 -12.88 -10.22
C PHE A 84 20.75 -14.13 -9.52
N GLY A 85 19.47 -14.44 -9.75
CA GLY A 85 18.74 -15.50 -9.08
C GLY A 85 18.08 -15.03 -7.78
N LEU A 86 16.86 -15.54 -7.54
CA LEU A 86 16.02 -15.16 -6.39
C LEU A 86 16.69 -15.40 -5.04
N ARG A 87 17.35 -16.55 -4.90
CA ARG A 87 18.03 -16.94 -3.64
C ARG A 87 19.11 -15.95 -3.23
N ARG A 88 19.88 -15.41 -4.19
CA ARG A 88 20.92 -14.42 -3.90
C ARG A 88 20.34 -13.05 -3.62
N VAL A 89 19.44 -12.57 -4.48
CA VAL A 89 18.86 -11.23 -4.35
C VAL A 89 18.11 -11.10 -3.02
N LEU A 90 17.20 -12.03 -2.74
CA LEU A 90 16.37 -11.95 -1.52
C LEU A 90 17.15 -12.35 -0.27
N GLY A 91 18.00 -13.38 -0.35
CA GLY A 91 18.78 -13.83 0.81
C GLY A 91 19.81 -12.80 1.27
N PHE A 92 20.58 -12.21 0.33
CA PHE A 92 21.54 -11.15 0.67
C PHE A 92 20.84 -9.89 1.17
N ALA A 93 19.77 -9.46 0.47
CA ALA A 93 19.00 -8.29 0.89
C ALA A 93 18.43 -8.46 2.30
N SER A 94 17.93 -9.66 2.66
CA SER A 94 17.39 -9.94 3.98
C SER A 94 18.44 -9.84 5.09
N LEU A 95 19.62 -10.42 4.86
CA LEU A 95 20.70 -10.37 5.87
C LEU A 95 21.23 -8.95 6.04
N LEU A 96 21.45 -8.22 4.94
CA LEU A 96 21.91 -6.83 4.99
C LEU A 96 20.85 -5.94 5.66
N TYR A 97 19.56 -6.17 5.36
CA TYR A 97 18.44 -5.48 6.02
C TYR A 97 18.47 -5.67 7.54
N ALA A 98 18.70 -6.89 8.02
CA ALA A 98 18.83 -7.15 9.47
C ALA A 98 19.98 -6.35 10.10
N VAL A 99 21.13 -6.28 9.42
CA VAL A 99 22.29 -5.51 9.89
C VAL A 99 21.96 -4.02 9.94
N VAL A 100 21.37 -3.47 8.87
CA VAL A 100 21.00 -2.04 8.81
C VAL A 100 19.95 -1.71 9.87
N SER A 101 18.92 -2.55 10.02
CA SER A 101 17.88 -2.39 11.06
C SER A 101 18.45 -2.42 12.48
N PHE A 102 19.49 -3.23 12.71
CA PHE A 102 20.18 -3.27 14.00
C PHE A 102 20.97 -1.98 14.29
N VAL A 103 21.67 -1.46 13.27
CA VAL A 103 22.57 -0.30 13.40
C VAL A 103 21.83 1.04 13.52
N ILE A 104 20.70 1.21 12.82
CA ILE A 104 19.96 2.49 12.77
C ILE A 104 19.72 3.09 14.17
N PRO A 105 19.20 2.38 15.17
CA PRO A 105 18.90 2.97 16.47
C PRO A 105 20.12 3.51 17.25
N PHE A 106 21.33 3.09 16.91
CA PHE A 106 22.57 3.58 17.53
C PHE A 106 23.17 4.79 16.83
N THR A 107 22.53 5.28 15.76
CA THR A 107 23.07 6.37 14.94
C THR A 107 22.62 7.71 15.49
N HIS A 108 23.58 8.58 15.80
CA HIS A 108 23.32 9.92 16.34
C HIS A 108 23.52 11.05 15.31
N GLN A 109 24.18 10.76 14.20
CA GLN A 109 24.45 11.75 13.15
C GLN A 109 23.38 11.71 12.08
N TYR A 110 22.66 12.81 11.86
CA TYR A 110 21.57 12.90 10.91
C TYR A 110 21.95 12.50 9.47
N PRO A 111 23.10 12.92 8.87
CA PRO A 111 23.45 12.48 7.51
C PRO A 111 23.65 10.96 7.40
N VAL A 112 24.21 10.33 8.44
CA VAL A 112 24.38 8.87 8.49
C VAL A 112 23.04 8.18 8.66
N LEU A 113 22.15 8.72 9.48
CA LEU A 113 20.80 8.22 9.67
C LEU A 113 20.00 8.24 8.36
N ILE A 114 20.07 9.33 7.58
CA ILE A 114 19.44 9.40 6.25
C ILE A 114 20.04 8.37 5.29
N ALA A 115 21.35 8.23 5.24
CA ALA A 115 22.01 7.24 4.37
C ALA A 115 21.60 5.80 4.73
N LEU A 116 21.53 5.47 6.02
CA LEU A 116 21.06 4.17 6.50
C LEU A 116 19.57 3.96 6.20
N SER A 117 18.75 4.99 6.33
CA SER A 117 17.32 4.93 6.01
C SER A 117 17.07 4.72 4.51
N ILE A 118 17.87 5.35 3.64
CA ILE A 118 17.86 5.07 2.20
C ILE A 118 18.23 3.60 1.94
N ALA A 119 19.32 3.12 2.53
CA ALA A 119 19.73 1.72 2.39
C ALA A 119 18.65 0.75 2.89
N HIS A 120 18.07 1.03 4.06
CA HIS A 120 16.97 0.26 4.65
C HIS A 120 15.76 0.20 3.72
N GLY A 121 15.30 1.34 3.20
CA GLY A 121 14.20 1.43 2.26
C GLY A 121 14.47 0.69 0.95
N MET A 122 15.69 0.81 0.36
CA MET A 122 16.07 0.06 -0.84
C MET A 122 16.01 -1.46 -0.60
N LEU A 123 16.52 -1.93 0.53
CA LEU A 123 16.46 -3.35 0.88
C LEU A 123 15.02 -3.82 1.08
N LEU A 124 14.22 -3.04 1.79
CA LEU A 124 12.79 -3.31 2.02
C LEU A 124 12.02 -3.40 0.69
N GLY A 125 12.34 -2.51 -0.26
CA GLY A 125 11.76 -2.48 -1.60
C GLY A 125 12.03 -3.74 -2.43
N THR A 126 13.04 -4.54 -2.07
CA THR A 126 13.33 -5.80 -2.77
C THR A 126 12.39 -6.94 -2.39
N PHE A 127 11.80 -6.92 -1.19
CA PHE A 127 11.11 -8.09 -0.64
C PHE A 127 9.83 -8.44 -1.39
N VAL A 128 8.97 -7.47 -1.65
CA VAL A 128 7.67 -7.71 -2.28
C VAL A 128 7.78 -8.23 -3.72
N PRO A 129 8.54 -7.60 -4.63
CA PRO A 129 8.66 -8.10 -5.99
C PRO A 129 9.34 -9.48 -6.04
N ALA A 130 10.40 -9.67 -5.24
CA ALA A 130 11.12 -10.94 -5.19
C ALA A 130 10.25 -12.09 -4.66
N THR A 131 9.42 -11.85 -3.64
CA THR A 131 8.51 -12.87 -3.11
C THR A 131 7.43 -13.26 -4.12
N LEU A 132 6.93 -12.30 -4.91
CA LEU A 132 6.01 -12.60 -6.00
C LEU A 132 6.66 -13.50 -7.07
N MET A 133 7.94 -13.24 -7.37
CA MET A 133 8.71 -14.08 -8.31
C MET A 133 8.92 -15.50 -7.79
N ILE A 134 9.07 -15.72 -6.47
CA ILE A 134 9.12 -17.07 -5.89
C ILE A 134 7.85 -17.85 -6.24
N ILE A 135 6.68 -17.22 -6.12
CA ILE A 135 5.40 -17.87 -6.42
C ILE A 135 5.38 -18.37 -7.86
N PHE A 136 5.76 -17.54 -8.82
CA PHE A 136 5.65 -17.88 -10.24
C PHE A 136 6.75 -18.79 -10.77
N ARG A 137 7.94 -18.76 -10.18
CA ARG A 137 9.10 -19.49 -10.70
C ARG A 137 9.39 -20.79 -9.97
N ASN A 138 9.15 -20.83 -8.65
CA ASN A 138 9.62 -21.91 -7.81
C ASN A 138 8.49 -22.78 -7.22
N LEU A 139 7.24 -22.29 -7.19
CA LEU A 139 6.12 -23.06 -6.67
C LEU A 139 5.40 -23.87 -7.79
N PRO A 140 4.98 -25.12 -7.50
CA PRO A 140 4.08 -25.85 -8.39
C PRO A 140 2.73 -25.13 -8.50
N ILE A 141 2.05 -25.21 -9.65
CA ILE A 141 0.78 -24.51 -9.94
C ILE A 141 -0.29 -24.71 -8.84
N ARG A 142 -0.34 -25.87 -8.22
CA ARG A 142 -1.29 -26.18 -7.13
C ARG A 142 -1.14 -25.25 -5.91
N TRP A 143 0.06 -24.67 -5.70
CA TRP A 143 0.39 -23.77 -4.59
C TRP A 143 0.24 -22.30 -4.95
N TRP A 144 0.06 -21.97 -6.23
CA TRP A 144 -0.01 -20.58 -6.67
C TRP A 144 -1.17 -19.83 -6.03
N LEU A 145 -2.40 -20.39 -6.12
CA LEU A 145 -3.58 -19.73 -5.59
C LEU A 145 -3.48 -19.47 -4.07
N PRO A 146 -3.11 -20.44 -3.21
CA PRO A 146 -2.85 -20.17 -1.80
C PRO A 146 -1.74 -19.13 -1.56
N ALA A 147 -0.62 -19.21 -2.28
CA ALA A 147 0.50 -18.30 -2.11
C ALA A 147 0.18 -16.86 -2.56
N ILE A 148 -0.56 -16.69 -3.68
CA ILE A 148 -1.04 -15.38 -4.13
C ILE A 148 -2.07 -14.82 -3.12
N SER A 149 -2.89 -15.66 -2.50
CA SER A 149 -3.85 -15.24 -1.49
C SER A 149 -3.13 -14.69 -0.25
N ILE A 150 -2.10 -15.37 0.24
CA ILE A 150 -1.23 -14.90 1.32
C ILE A 150 -0.57 -13.57 0.92
N TYR A 151 -0.08 -13.48 -0.32
CA TYR A 151 0.48 -12.26 -0.85
C TYR A 151 -0.54 -11.11 -0.90
N ALA A 152 -1.79 -11.37 -1.22
CA ALA A 152 -2.85 -10.35 -1.27
C ALA A 152 -3.27 -9.86 0.13
N ILE A 153 -3.40 -10.78 1.10
CA ILE A 153 -3.80 -10.44 2.48
C ILE A 153 -2.82 -9.49 3.15
N ARG A 154 -1.52 -9.64 2.91
CA ARG A 154 -0.48 -8.91 3.64
C ARG A 154 -0.69 -7.40 3.71
N VAL A 155 -1.30 -6.81 2.66
CA VAL A 155 -1.50 -5.34 2.58
C VAL A 155 -2.48 -4.89 3.65
N GLY A 156 -3.67 -5.48 3.67
CA GLY A 156 -4.67 -5.17 4.67
C GLY A 156 -4.22 -5.57 6.07
N PHE A 157 -3.59 -6.75 6.22
CA PHE A 157 -3.05 -7.17 7.50
C PHE A 157 -2.02 -6.20 8.07
N ALA A 158 -1.14 -5.64 7.24
CA ALA A 158 -0.20 -4.62 7.67
C ALA A 158 -0.90 -3.33 8.09
N PHE A 159 -1.95 -2.91 7.39
CA PHE A 159 -2.74 -1.73 7.78
C PHE A 159 -3.45 -1.93 9.12
N ASP A 160 -4.08 -3.08 9.30
CA ASP A 160 -4.91 -3.35 10.47
C ASP A 160 -4.09 -3.68 11.74
N THR A 161 -2.82 -4.10 11.58
CA THR A 161 -1.97 -4.48 12.73
C THR A 161 -0.91 -3.46 13.10
N SER A 162 -0.48 -2.60 12.16
CA SER A 162 0.66 -1.70 12.37
C SER A 162 0.47 -0.71 13.52
N SER A 163 -0.70 -0.08 13.62
CA SER A 163 -0.97 0.89 14.69
C SER A 163 -0.94 0.27 16.08
N SER A 164 -1.52 -0.94 16.25
CA SER A 164 -1.43 -1.70 17.50
C SER A 164 0.01 -2.09 17.84
N ALA A 165 0.79 -2.50 16.82
CA ALA A 165 2.17 -2.89 17.01
C ALA A 165 3.07 -1.71 17.39
N VAL A 166 2.87 -0.53 16.75
CA VAL A 166 3.60 0.69 17.13
C VAL A 166 3.31 1.04 18.57
N GLY A 167 2.03 1.10 18.98
CA GLY A 167 1.65 1.39 20.36
C GLY A 167 2.29 0.40 21.35
N PHE A 168 2.16 -0.90 21.06
CA PHE A 168 2.76 -1.94 21.91
C PHE A 168 4.30 -1.83 22.03
N TYR A 169 4.99 -1.62 20.91
CA TYR A 169 6.44 -1.49 20.93
C TYR A 169 6.88 -0.24 21.70
N VAL A 170 6.27 0.91 21.42
CA VAL A 170 6.67 2.17 22.04
C VAL A 170 6.38 2.19 23.54
N GLU A 171 5.23 1.68 23.98
CA GLU A 171 4.83 1.71 25.38
C GLU A 171 5.51 0.63 26.24
N HIS A 172 5.83 -0.56 25.68
CA HIS A 172 6.25 -1.71 26.48
C HIS A 172 7.71 -2.12 26.22
N LEU A 173 8.24 -1.94 25.01
CA LEU A 173 9.55 -2.43 24.61
C LEU A 173 10.54 -1.31 24.26
N GLY A 174 10.02 -0.11 23.99
CA GLY A 174 10.78 1.04 23.52
C GLY A 174 10.81 1.17 22.00
N TRP A 175 10.98 2.43 21.51
CA TRP A 175 10.93 2.79 20.11
C TRP A 175 11.93 2.06 19.20
N HIS A 176 13.03 1.54 19.75
CA HIS A 176 14.04 0.76 19.01
C HIS A 176 13.44 -0.45 18.29
N TRP A 177 12.39 -1.04 18.87
CA TRP A 177 11.72 -2.20 18.31
C TRP A 177 10.99 -1.92 17.00
N LEU A 178 10.77 -0.66 16.66
CA LEU A 178 10.28 -0.27 15.31
C LEU A 178 11.25 -0.72 14.20
N TYR A 179 12.54 -0.85 14.51
CA TYR A 179 13.55 -1.41 13.60
C TYR A 179 13.96 -2.84 13.97
N TRP A 180 14.11 -3.14 15.27
CA TRP A 180 14.70 -4.41 15.73
C TRP A 180 13.83 -5.63 15.45
N GLN A 181 12.53 -5.49 15.24
CA GLN A 181 11.70 -6.58 14.74
C GLN A 181 12.23 -7.16 13.41
N GLY A 182 12.78 -6.29 12.54
CA GLY A 182 13.43 -6.70 11.30
C GLY A 182 14.69 -7.55 11.51
N VAL A 183 15.42 -7.31 12.62
CA VAL A 183 16.60 -8.10 12.98
C VAL A 183 16.26 -9.57 13.28
N VAL A 184 15.04 -9.83 13.75
CA VAL A 184 14.56 -11.20 14.03
C VAL A 184 13.93 -11.83 12.78
N ILE A 185 13.05 -11.10 12.10
CA ILE A 185 12.25 -11.66 11.01
C ILE A 185 13.08 -11.85 9.73
N ALA A 186 14.00 -10.92 9.41
CA ALA A 186 14.71 -10.97 8.14
C ALA A 186 15.73 -12.13 8.04
N PRO A 187 16.50 -12.50 9.07
CA PRO A 187 17.33 -13.71 9.01
C PRO A 187 16.50 -14.99 8.89
N LEU A 188 15.35 -15.07 9.58
CA LEU A 188 14.42 -16.18 9.43
C LEU A 188 13.91 -16.29 7.98
N MET A 189 13.56 -15.14 7.36
CA MET A 189 13.19 -15.09 5.94
C MET A 189 14.37 -15.56 5.06
N ALA A 190 15.59 -15.10 5.31
CA ALA A 190 16.78 -15.54 4.57
C ALA A 190 16.97 -17.05 4.63
N LEU A 191 16.79 -17.64 5.82
CA LEU A 191 16.86 -19.09 6.01
C LEU A 191 15.77 -19.81 5.20
N MET A 192 14.52 -19.33 5.24
CA MET A 192 13.41 -19.90 4.48
C MET A 192 13.63 -19.78 2.97
N VAL A 193 14.18 -18.67 2.49
CA VAL A 193 14.59 -18.47 1.10
C VAL A 193 15.68 -19.47 0.73
N TYR A 194 16.68 -19.65 1.60
CA TYR A 194 17.78 -20.58 1.34
C TYR A 194 17.30 -22.04 1.22
N LEU A 195 16.36 -22.45 2.08
CA LEU A 195 15.79 -23.82 2.08
C LEU A 195 14.74 -24.02 0.96
N GLY A 196 13.96 -22.97 0.66
CA GLY A 196 12.80 -23.06 -0.23
C GLY A 196 13.09 -22.78 -1.70
N THR A 197 14.19 -22.06 -2.02
CA THR A 197 14.49 -21.70 -3.42
C THR A 197 15.77 -22.40 -3.92
N PRO A 198 15.74 -22.97 -5.14
CA PRO A 198 16.93 -23.60 -5.71
C PRO A 198 18.00 -22.54 -6.06
N PRO A 199 19.30 -22.92 -6.06
CA PRO A 199 20.35 -22.04 -6.54
C PRO A 199 20.24 -21.87 -8.06
N GLU A 200 20.28 -20.62 -8.52
CA GLU A 200 20.24 -20.28 -9.94
C GLU A 200 21.59 -19.70 -10.38
N PRO A 201 22.10 -20.06 -11.57
CA PRO A 201 23.29 -19.43 -12.12
C PRO A 201 23.00 -17.99 -12.54
N VAL A 202 24.01 -17.12 -12.51
CA VAL A 202 23.90 -15.74 -13.00
C VAL A 202 23.69 -15.75 -14.51
N ASN A 203 22.67 -15.06 -14.99
CA ASN A 203 22.40 -14.90 -16.42
C ASN A 203 23.27 -13.78 -17.01
N ARG A 204 24.48 -14.14 -17.43
CA ARG A 204 25.46 -13.17 -17.96
C ARG A 204 25.01 -12.51 -19.26
N ASN A 205 24.22 -13.19 -20.08
CA ASN A 205 23.73 -12.62 -21.34
C ASN A 205 22.74 -11.46 -21.05
N LEU A 206 21.78 -11.68 -20.15
CA LEU A 206 20.83 -10.64 -19.76
C LEU A 206 21.54 -9.48 -19.02
N LEU A 207 22.61 -9.77 -18.28
CA LEU A 207 23.40 -8.75 -17.59
C LEU A 207 24.16 -7.86 -18.59
N ARG A 208 24.69 -8.45 -19.69
CA ARG A 208 25.40 -7.70 -20.71
C ARG A 208 24.52 -6.72 -21.48
N ASP A 209 23.28 -7.14 -21.73
CA ASP A 209 22.31 -6.35 -22.49
C ASP A 209 21.36 -5.56 -21.57
N ALA A 210 21.78 -5.30 -20.33
CA ALA A 210 20.98 -4.65 -19.31
C ALA A 210 20.68 -3.18 -19.63
N ASP A 211 19.41 -2.80 -19.55
CA ASP A 211 18.98 -1.41 -19.67
C ASP A 211 19.03 -0.69 -18.29
N TRP A 212 20.26 -0.46 -17.81
CA TRP A 212 20.48 0.27 -16.55
C TRP A 212 19.91 1.69 -16.60
N GLY A 213 19.98 2.33 -17.79
CA GLY A 213 19.46 3.67 -18.00
C GLY A 213 17.96 3.74 -17.73
N GLY A 214 17.19 2.84 -18.35
CA GLY A 214 15.74 2.77 -18.16
C GLY A 214 15.34 2.49 -16.70
N MET A 215 16.06 1.60 -16.00
CA MET A 215 15.80 1.30 -14.59
C MET A 215 16.05 2.51 -13.68
N LEU A 216 17.16 3.23 -13.89
CA LEU A 216 17.50 4.42 -13.12
C LEU A 216 16.51 5.55 -13.41
N LEU A 217 16.16 5.79 -14.69
CA LEU A 217 15.22 6.82 -15.10
C LEU A 217 13.84 6.60 -14.47
N LEU A 218 13.30 5.37 -14.54
CA LEU A 218 11.99 5.06 -13.97
C LEU A 218 11.99 5.15 -12.45
N GLY A 219 12.95 4.51 -11.78
CA GLY A 219 13.06 4.51 -10.33
C GLY A 219 13.21 5.93 -9.77
N SER A 220 14.15 6.72 -10.33
CA SER A 220 14.37 8.11 -9.92
C SER A 220 13.16 8.99 -10.19
N SER A 221 12.51 8.83 -11.35
CA SER A 221 11.31 9.59 -11.70
C SER A 221 10.20 9.43 -10.66
N VAL A 222 9.78 8.18 -10.40
CA VAL A 222 8.66 7.92 -9.48
C VAL A 222 9.02 8.31 -8.05
N SER A 223 10.28 8.08 -7.62
CA SER A 223 10.78 8.47 -6.30
C SER A 223 10.81 9.99 -6.11
N MET A 224 11.26 10.77 -7.12
CA MET A 224 11.28 12.23 -7.05
C MET A 224 9.86 12.81 -7.06
N ILE A 225 8.96 12.28 -7.90
CA ILE A 225 7.55 12.70 -7.90
C ILE A 225 6.93 12.44 -6.52
N TYR A 226 7.15 11.24 -5.94
CA TYR A 226 6.69 10.92 -4.61
C TYR A 226 7.23 11.93 -3.57
N ALA A 227 8.54 12.16 -3.55
CA ALA A 227 9.16 13.07 -2.60
C ALA A 227 8.63 14.52 -2.73
N GLY A 228 8.40 14.99 -3.96
CA GLY A 228 7.81 16.30 -4.20
C GLY A 228 6.37 16.41 -3.69
N LEU A 229 5.56 15.37 -3.88
CA LEU A 229 4.18 15.34 -3.41
C LEU A 229 4.09 15.18 -1.88
N ASP A 230 4.94 14.33 -1.28
CA ASP A 230 4.98 14.10 0.16
C ASP A 230 5.42 15.36 0.94
N GLN A 231 6.42 16.06 0.42
CA GLN A 231 6.92 17.30 1.02
C GLN A 231 6.12 18.56 0.64
N GLY A 232 5.21 18.47 -0.33
CA GLY A 232 4.46 19.61 -0.87
C GLY A 232 3.74 20.41 0.20
N ASN A 233 2.98 19.75 1.08
CA ASN A 233 2.24 20.44 2.16
C ASN A 233 3.15 21.16 3.18
N ARG A 234 4.34 20.63 3.40
CA ARG A 234 5.29 21.17 4.37
C ARG A 234 6.09 22.35 3.82
N LEU A 235 6.41 22.30 2.53
CA LEU A 235 7.27 23.27 1.86
C LEU A 235 6.49 24.26 0.99
N ASP A 236 5.18 24.40 1.20
CA ASP A 236 4.29 25.32 0.47
C ASP A 236 4.25 25.11 -1.06
N TRP A 237 4.26 23.83 -1.48
CA TRP A 237 4.00 23.41 -2.87
C TRP A 237 4.87 24.15 -3.91
N LEU A 238 4.20 24.88 -4.81
CA LEU A 238 4.85 25.53 -5.95
C LEU A 238 5.67 26.80 -5.56
N GLU A 239 5.57 27.26 -4.31
CA GLU A 239 6.40 28.36 -3.80
C GLU A 239 7.79 27.86 -3.40
N SER A 240 7.95 26.55 -3.19
CA SER A 240 9.23 25.92 -2.87
C SER A 240 10.00 25.51 -4.13
N GLY A 241 11.19 26.07 -4.32
CA GLY A 241 12.11 25.63 -5.37
C GLY A 241 12.50 24.15 -5.27
N ALA A 242 12.55 23.59 -4.06
CA ALA A 242 12.85 22.17 -3.84
C ALA A 242 11.72 21.27 -4.34
N VAL A 243 10.45 21.58 -4.05
CA VAL A 243 9.29 20.82 -4.54
C VAL A 243 9.19 20.94 -6.06
N LEU A 244 9.36 22.13 -6.62
CA LEU A 244 9.38 22.33 -8.06
C LEU A 244 10.49 21.51 -8.74
N ALA A 245 11.70 21.52 -8.20
CA ALA A 245 12.82 20.75 -8.73
C ALA A 245 12.54 19.24 -8.69
N LEU A 246 11.92 18.73 -7.62
CA LEU A 246 11.54 17.33 -7.48
C LEU A 246 10.44 16.93 -8.48
N LEU A 247 9.39 17.73 -8.62
CA LEU A 247 8.27 17.43 -9.51
C LEU A 247 8.66 17.56 -10.99
N ILE A 248 9.31 18.67 -11.36
CA ILE A 248 9.75 18.89 -12.75
C ILE A 248 10.85 17.91 -13.11
N GLY A 249 11.85 17.73 -12.24
CA GLY A 249 12.93 16.76 -12.45
C GLY A 249 12.39 15.33 -12.58
N GLY A 250 11.47 14.93 -11.71
CA GLY A 250 10.79 13.65 -11.79
C GLY A 250 10.01 13.47 -13.09
N ALA A 251 9.25 14.49 -13.53
CA ALA A 251 8.53 14.44 -14.79
C ALA A 251 9.47 14.36 -16.01
N MET A 252 10.58 15.13 -16.00
CA MET A 252 11.60 15.05 -17.06
C MET A 252 12.27 13.67 -17.14
N LEU A 253 12.59 13.06 -15.99
CA LEU A 253 13.15 11.71 -15.93
C LEU A 253 12.12 10.67 -16.42
N PHE A 254 10.82 10.87 -16.17
CA PHE A 254 9.78 10.01 -16.72
C PHE A 254 9.69 10.09 -18.24
N VAL A 255 9.75 11.30 -18.78
CA VAL A 255 9.83 11.48 -20.24
C VAL A 255 11.10 10.83 -20.80
N GLY A 256 12.24 11.02 -20.14
CA GLY A 256 13.49 10.35 -20.48
C GLY A 256 13.37 8.82 -20.46
N PHE A 257 12.67 8.25 -19.48
CA PHE A 257 12.37 6.81 -19.42
C PHE A 257 11.53 6.37 -20.64
N VAL A 258 10.46 7.09 -20.97
CA VAL A 258 9.62 6.75 -22.14
C VAL A 258 10.43 6.79 -23.44
N ILE A 259 11.28 7.80 -23.62
CA ILE A 259 12.16 7.91 -24.77
C ILE A 259 13.17 6.74 -24.79
N ASN A 260 13.76 6.42 -23.64
CA ASN A 260 14.68 5.28 -23.54
C ASN A 260 14.02 3.96 -23.92
N GLU A 261 12.78 3.69 -23.44
CA GLU A 261 12.02 2.48 -23.78
C GLU A 261 11.69 2.39 -25.29
N MET A 262 11.55 3.52 -25.97
CA MET A 262 11.32 3.57 -27.42
C MET A 262 12.61 3.33 -28.23
N LEU A 263 13.76 3.73 -27.70
CA LEU A 263 15.04 3.69 -28.41
C LEU A 263 15.91 2.48 -28.03
N ALA A 264 15.71 1.89 -26.85
CA ALA A 264 16.49 0.76 -26.36
C ALA A 264 16.29 -0.48 -27.24
N LYS A 265 17.39 -1.17 -27.58
CA LYS A 265 17.35 -2.42 -28.36
C LYS A 265 16.62 -3.55 -27.63
N GLN A 266 16.73 -3.60 -26.32
CA GLN A 266 16.07 -4.56 -25.45
C GLN A 266 15.48 -3.82 -24.24
N PRO A 267 14.31 -3.16 -24.41
CA PRO A 267 13.67 -2.44 -23.34
C PRO A 267 13.30 -3.41 -22.21
N TRP A 268 13.58 -3.07 -20.98
CA TRP A 268 13.33 -3.96 -19.84
C TRP A 268 11.88 -3.93 -19.35
N ALA A 269 11.21 -2.79 -19.51
CA ALA A 269 9.85 -2.58 -19.00
C ALA A 269 8.75 -2.68 -20.08
N HIS A 270 9.12 -2.78 -21.38
CA HIS A 270 8.17 -2.97 -22.49
C HIS A 270 6.90 -2.13 -22.36
N PHE A 271 7.01 -0.80 -22.49
CA PHE A 271 5.92 0.16 -22.27
C PHE A 271 4.61 -0.19 -23.01
N ASN A 272 4.70 -0.86 -24.16
CA ASN A 272 3.54 -1.33 -24.93
C ASN A 272 2.60 -2.28 -24.15
N VAL A 273 3.08 -2.88 -23.07
CA VAL A 273 2.27 -3.74 -22.19
C VAL A 273 1.11 -2.96 -21.57
N LEU A 274 1.30 -1.68 -21.26
CA LEU A 274 0.27 -0.82 -20.68
C LEU A 274 -0.93 -0.59 -21.62
N PHE A 275 -0.71 -0.63 -22.93
CA PHE A 275 -1.75 -0.43 -23.93
C PHE A 275 -2.56 -1.69 -24.23
N SER A 276 -2.19 -2.85 -23.70
CA SER A 276 -3.05 -4.03 -23.78
C SER A 276 -4.29 -3.81 -22.93
N ARG A 277 -5.49 -3.89 -23.55
CA ARG A 277 -6.77 -3.55 -22.92
C ARG A 277 -6.95 -4.17 -21.53
N ASN A 278 -6.85 -5.49 -21.43
CA ASN A 278 -7.08 -6.18 -20.15
C ASN A 278 -5.99 -5.91 -19.12
N ILE A 279 -4.75 -5.73 -19.57
CA ILE A 279 -3.61 -5.48 -18.69
C ILE A 279 -3.66 -4.05 -18.17
N GLY A 280 -3.84 -3.06 -19.05
CA GLY A 280 -3.96 -1.66 -18.66
C GLY A 280 -5.15 -1.42 -17.72
N LEU A 281 -6.32 -2.02 -18.02
CA LEU A 281 -7.48 -1.93 -17.13
C LEU A 281 -7.24 -2.63 -15.78
N SER A 282 -6.52 -3.77 -15.76
CA SER A 282 -6.19 -4.44 -14.49
C SER A 282 -5.18 -3.64 -13.66
N LEU A 283 -4.20 -2.99 -14.29
CA LEU A 283 -3.28 -2.08 -13.61
C LEU A 283 -4.00 -0.84 -13.07
N LEU A 284 -4.93 -0.28 -13.84
CA LEU A 284 -5.81 0.80 -13.37
C LEU A 284 -6.68 0.34 -12.21
N ALA A 285 -7.22 -0.88 -12.25
CA ALA A 285 -7.97 -1.46 -11.14
C ALA A 285 -7.11 -1.64 -9.88
N ILE A 286 -5.81 -1.98 -10.00
CA ILE A 286 -4.86 -2.00 -8.88
C ILE A 286 -4.69 -0.61 -8.28
N LEU A 287 -4.53 0.42 -9.12
CA LEU A 287 -4.41 1.80 -8.66
C LEU A 287 -5.69 2.24 -7.91
N LEU A 288 -6.88 2.01 -8.50
CA LEU A 288 -8.17 2.35 -7.89
C LEU A 288 -8.40 1.58 -6.58
N TYR A 289 -8.04 0.27 -6.53
CA TYR A 289 -8.04 -0.50 -5.29
C TYR A 289 -7.14 0.17 -4.23
N THR A 290 -5.95 0.58 -4.61
CA THR A 290 -4.99 1.20 -3.70
C THR A 290 -5.54 2.53 -3.16
N LEU A 291 -6.09 3.38 -4.03
CA LEU A 291 -6.70 4.66 -3.65
C LEU A 291 -7.94 4.47 -2.77
N THR A 292 -8.78 3.50 -3.07
CA THR A 292 -9.97 3.19 -2.26
C THR A 292 -9.58 2.65 -0.89
N SER A 293 -8.51 1.86 -0.79
CA SER A 293 -8.03 1.32 0.49
C SER A 293 -7.45 2.37 1.42
N LEU A 294 -7.25 3.63 0.97
CA LEU A 294 -6.90 4.76 1.83
C LEU A 294 -7.94 5.02 2.92
N ALA A 295 -9.20 4.66 2.70
CA ALA A 295 -10.23 4.73 3.73
C ALA A 295 -9.83 3.96 4.99
N ASN A 296 -9.27 2.75 4.85
CA ASN A 296 -8.81 1.94 5.98
C ASN A 296 -7.41 2.34 6.47
N SER A 297 -6.49 2.59 5.54
CA SER A 297 -5.08 2.79 5.88
C SER A 297 -4.75 4.19 6.42
N SER A 298 -5.61 5.17 6.11
CA SER A 298 -5.36 6.58 6.44
C SER A 298 -6.57 7.25 7.11
N LEU A 299 -7.77 7.20 6.50
CA LEU A 299 -8.89 8.02 6.98
C LEU A 299 -9.38 7.59 8.36
N VAL A 300 -9.69 6.30 8.57
CA VAL A 300 -10.19 5.80 9.87
C VAL A 300 -9.21 6.06 11.01
N PRO A 301 -7.92 5.65 10.93
CA PRO A 301 -6.99 5.90 12.03
C PRO A 301 -6.71 7.38 12.26
N ASN A 302 -6.60 8.19 11.18
CA ASN A 302 -6.33 9.61 11.33
C ASN A 302 -7.53 10.37 11.90
N PHE A 303 -8.77 10.02 11.53
CA PHE A 303 -9.97 10.60 12.14
C PHE A 303 -10.02 10.33 13.65
N LEU A 304 -9.85 9.07 14.04
CA LEU A 304 -9.86 8.67 15.45
C LEU A 304 -8.74 9.35 16.26
N GLY A 305 -7.59 9.63 15.63
CA GLY A 305 -6.51 10.39 16.24
C GLY A 305 -6.79 11.89 16.30
N ALA A 306 -7.15 12.51 15.18
CA ALA A 306 -7.27 13.96 15.06
C ALA A 306 -8.55 14.51 15.69
N VAL A 307 -9.70 13.84 15.50
CA VAL A 307 -11.01 14.27 16.00
C VAL A 307 -11.35 13.58 17.32
N GLY A 308 -11.08 12.27 17.42
CA GLY A 308 -11.36 11.47 18.62
C GLY A 308 -10.29 11.57 19.71
N GLY A 309 -9.11 12.13 19.42
CA GLY A 309 -8.00 12.25 20.38
C GLY A 309 -7.41 10.91 20.84
N LEU A 310 -7.63 9.83 20.09
CA LEU A 310 -7.17 8.48 20.45
C LEU A 310 -5.69 8.27 20.09
N ARG A 311 -4.99 7.53 20.95
CA ARG A 311 -3.61 7.10 20.67
C ARG A 311 -3.56 5.99 19.61
N PRO A 312 -2.42 5.80 18.91
CA PRO A 312 -2.27 4.76 17.88
C PRO A 312 -2.65 3.35 18.38
N GLU A 313 -2.30 2.99 19.62
CA GLU A 313 -2.67 1.71 20.22
C GLU A 313 -4.18 1.52 20.32
N GLN A 314 -4.90 2.55 20.81
CA GLN A 314 -6.36 2.51 20.98
C GLN A 314 -7.09 2.43 19.64
N THR A 315 -6.57 3.11 18.61
CA THR A 315 -7.07 3.04 17.24
C THR A 315 -6.75 1.68 16.62
N GLY A 316 -5.54 1.20 16.83
CA GLY A 316 -5.08 -0.07 16.31
C GLY A 316 -5.85 -1.26 16.84
N MET A 317 -6.32 -1.23 18.09
CA MET A 317 -7.17 -2.28 18.67
C MET A 317 -8.49 -2.46 17.90
N LEU A 318 -9.09 -1.38 17.39
CA LEU A 318 -10.28 -1.47 16.52
C LEU A 318 -9.95 -2.23 15.23
N LEU A 319 -8.87 -1.82 14.54
CA LEU A 319 -8.47 -2.41 13.27
C LEU A 319 -8.05 -3.88 13.45
N LEU A 320 -7.30 -4.18 14.51
CA LEU A 320 -6.88 -5.54 14.83
C LEU A 320 -8.08 -6.46 15.13
N ALA A 321 -9.02 -6.00 15.95
CA ALA A 321 -10.16 -6.81 16.38
C ALA A 321 -11.21 -7.01 15.28
N TYR A 322 -11.45 -6.03 14.44
CA TYR A 322 -12.53 -6.05 13.45
C TYR A 322 -12.06 -6.06 11.98
N GLY A 323 -10.81 -5.70 11.70
CA GLY A 323 -10.21 -5.75 10.37
C GLY A 323 -9.60 -7.11 10.04
N VAL A 324 -8.77 -7.63 10.94
CA VAL A 324 -8.01 -8.87 10.69
C VAL A 324 -8.89 -10.14 10.59
N PRO A 325 -9.85 -10.41 11.51
CA PRO A 325 -10.64 -11.64 11.42
C PRO A 325 -11.47 -11.78 10.14
N PRO A 326 -12.20 -10.76 9.66
CA PRO A 326 -12.92 -10.85 8.39
C PRO A 326 -11.98 -11.15 7.22
N MET A 327 -10.81 -10.52 7.19
CA MET A 327 -9.82 -10.75 6.14
C MET A 327 -9.36 -12.20 6.11
N ILE A 328 -9.03 -12.79 7.27
CA ILE A 328 -8.61 -14.19 7.36
C ILE A 328 -9.74 -15.13 6.92
N LEU A 329 -11.00 -14.83 7.31
CA LEU A 329 -12.16 -15.67 7.00
C LEU A 329 -12.59 -15.56 5.53
N VAL A 330 -12.53 -14.35 4.95
CA VAL A 330 -12.99 -14.10 3.57
C VAL A 330 -12.00 -14.60 2.53
N VAL A 331 -10.73 -14.78 2.87
CA VAL A 331 -9.74 -15.25 1.89
C VAL A 331 -10.00 -16.70 1.42
N PRO A 332 -10.24 -17.68 2.28
CA PRO A 332 -10.66 -19.01 1.82
C PRO A 332 -11.94 -18.95 0.96
N LEU A 333 -12.88 -18.06 1.32
CA LEU A 333 -14.07 -17.80 0.53
C LEU A 333 -13.73 -17.21 -0.85
N SER A 334 -12.82 -16.24 -0.91
CA SER A 334 -12.34 -15.65 -2.17
C SER A 334 -11.68 -16.70 -3.07
N ILE A 335 -10.87 -17.59 -2.51
CA ILE A 335 -10.27 -18.72 -3.22
C ILE A 335 -11.36 -19.67 -3.76
N TRP A 336 -12.35 -19.99 -2.95
CA TRP A 336 -13.46 -20.83 -3.35
C TRP A 336 -14.29 -20.17 -4.46
N LEU A 337 -14.60 -18.87 -4.33
CA LEU A 337 -15.31 -18.11 -5.34
C LEU A 337 -14.56 -18.07 -6.67
N LEU A 338 -13.23 -17.83 -6.67
CA LEU A 338 -12.40 -17.81 -7.87
C LEU A 338 -12.35 -19.16 -8.62
N ARG A 339 -12.55 -20.28 -7.91
CA ARG A 339 -12.64 -21.60 -8.55
C ARG A 339 -13.97 -21.84 -9.25
N HIS A 340 -15.02 -21.09 -8.90
CA HIS A 340 -16.37 -21.34 -9.38
C HIS A 340 -16.95 -20.21 -10.22
N PHE A 341 -16.50 -18.97 -9.98
CA PHE A 341 -17.01 -17.76 -10.61
C PHE A 341 -15.92 -17.02 -11.35
N ASP A 342 -16.33 -16.15 -12.28
CA ASP A 342 -15.43 -15.23 -12.98
C ASP A 342 -14.82 -14.23 -11.98
N SER A 343 -13.51 -13.96 -12.12
CA SER A 343 -12.78 -12.98 -11.28
C SER A 343 -13.42 -11.60 -11.25
N ARG A 344 -14.06 -11.19 -12.35
CA ARG A 344 -14.76 -9.90 -12.45
C ARG A 344 -15.95 -9.80 -11.48
N ALA A 345 -16.73 -10.86 -11.33
CA ALA A 345 -17.87 -10.86 -10.40
C ALA A 345 -17.39 -10.69 -8.95
N ILE A 346 -16.24 -11.26 -8.61
CA ILE A 346 -15.66 -11.14 -7.27
C ILE A 346 -15.10 -9.72 -7.07
N MET A 347 -14.44 -9.14 -8.09
CA MET A 347 -14.00 -7.74 -8.05
C MET A 347 -15.18 -6.78 -7.84
N VAL A 348 -16.32 -7.01 -8.52
CA VAL A 348 -17.55 -6.22 -8.32
C VAL A 348 -18.01 -6.28 -6.87
N LEU A 349 -18.03 -7.47 -6.25
CA LEU A 349 -18.38 -7.61 -4.83
C LEU A 349 -17.40 -6.84 -3.93
N GLY A 350 -16.10 -6.92 -4.22
CA GLY A 350 -15.08 -6.23 -3.45
C GLY A 350 -15.18 -4.70 -3.56
N PHE A 351 -15.27 -4.15 -4.78
CA PHE A 351 -15.45 -2.71 -4.97
C PHE A 351 -16.81 -2.21 -4.43
N SER A 352 -17.87 -3.03 -4.49
CA SER A 352 -19.16 -2.69 -3.87
C SER A 352 -19.06 -2.61 -2.35
N ALA A 353 -18.29 -3.49 -1.71
CA ALA A 353 -18.04 -3.42 -0.27
C ALA A 353 -17.26 -2.14 0.10
N PHE A 354 -16.25 -1.77 -0.69
CA PHE A 354 -15.55 -0.49 -0.53
C PHE A 354 -16.47 0.72 -0.72
N ALA A 355 -17.32 0.70 -1.74
CA ALA A 355 -18.28 1.78 -1.98
C ALA A 355 -19.27 1.93 -0.82
N ALA A 356 -19.81 0.81 -0.32
CA ALA A 356 -20.71 0.81 0.83
C ALA A 356 -20.02 1.33 2.10
N ALA A 357 -18.79 0.89 2.38
CA ALA A 357 -18.01 1.37 3.51
C ALA A 357 -17.74 2.88 3.43
N SER A 358 -17.32 3.35 2.25
CA SER A 358 -17.04 4.76 2.03
C SER A 358 -18.32 5.61 2.13
N LEU A 359 -19.45 5.12 1.61
CA LEU A 359 -20.74 5.79 1.75
C LEU A 359 -21.19 5.90 3.20
N LEU A 360 -21.00 4.87 4.02
CA LEU A 360 -21.24 4.95 5.47
C LEU A 360 -20.33 6.00 6.13
N GLY A 361 -19.07 6.09 5.71
CA GLY A 361 -18.12 7.09 6.19
C GLY A 361 -18.52 8.53 5.86
N THR A 362 -19.42 8.78 4.90
CA THR A 362 -19.94 10.12 4.65
C THR A 362 -20.97 10.62 5.70
N GLN A 363 -21.38 9.75 6.61
CA GLN A 363 -22.30 10.07 7.71
C GLN A 363 -21.56 10.41 9.01
N LEU A 364 -20.27 10.67 8.97
CA LEU A 364 -19.44 11.02 10.12
C LEU A 364 -19.99 12.23 10.88
N THR A 365 -19.89 12.17 12.21
CA THR A 365 -20.11 13.30 13.10
C THR A 365 -18.97 13.41 14.11
N HIS A 366 -18.87 14.53 14.81
CA HIS A 366 -17.86 14.71 15.86
C HIS A 366 -17.99 13.76 17.05
N ASP A 367 -19.16 13.14 17.23
CA ASP A 367 -19.44 12.19 18.33
C ASP A 367 -19.03 10.75 18.01
N TRP A 368 -18.64 10.48 16.77
CA TRP A 368 -18.25 9.12 16.38
C TRP A 368 -17.06 8.63 17.19
N ALA A 369 -17.27 7.49 17.82
CA ALA A 369 -16.27 6.76 18.59
C ALA A 369 -15.84 5.48 17.86
N ARG A 370 -14.96 4.69 18.47
CA ARG A 370 -14.47 3.43 17.90
C ARG A 370 -15.58 2.47 17.47
N GLY A 371 -16.67 2.40 18.24
CA GLY A 371 -17.80 1.49 17.97
C GLY A 371 -18.49 1.75 16.63
N ASP A 372 -18.60 3.02 16.25
CA ASP A 372 -19.31 3.44 15.04
C ASP A 372 -18.57 3.06 13.76
N PHE A 373 -17.24 2.93 13.83
CA PHE A 373 -16.40 2.49 12.71
C PHE A 373 -16.38 0.98 12.47
N VAL A 374 -16.93 0.15 13.37
CA VAL A 374 -16.89 -1.32 13.25
C VAL A 374 -17.43 -1.79 11.91
N THR A 375 -18.60 -1.32 11.49
CA THR A 375 -19.23 -1.71 10.22
C THR A 375 -18.38 -1.28 9.03
N ILE A 376 -17.79 -0.09 9.08
CA ILE A 376 -16.91 0.43 8.03
C ILE A 376 -15.67 -0.44 7.90
N VAL A 377 -14.98 -0.73 9.00
CA VAL A 377 -13.76 -1.56 9.03
C VAL A 377 -14.05 -2.98 8.53
N LEU A 378 -15.17 -3.59 8.93
CA LEU A 378 -15.60 -4.90 8.44
C LEU A 378 -15.77 -4.91 6.91
N LEU A 379 -16.49 -3.93 6.36
CA LEU A 379 -16.73 -3.81 4.92
C LEU A 379 -15.44 -3.51 4.15
N LEU A 380 -14.56 -2.65 4.67
CA LEU A 380 -13.26 -2.36 4.06
C LEU A 380 -12.38 -3.63 4.00
N SER A 381 -12.35 -4.42 5.06
CA SER A 381 -11.58 -5.67 5.12
C SER A 381 -12.12 -6.74 4.16
N ILE A 382 -13.45 -6.86 4.04
CA ILE A 382 -14.10 -7.71 3.03
C ILE A 382 -13.74 -7.21 1.63
N GLY A 383 -13.83 -5.91 1.38
CA GLY A 383 -13.44 -5.28 0.12
C GLY A 383 -11.99 -5.59 -0.26
N GLN A 384 -11.06 -5.49 0.68
CA GLN A 384 -9.64 -5.81 0.45
C GLN A 384 -9.44 -7.28 0.04
N ALA A 385 -10.06 -8.21 0.76
CA ALA A 385 -9.93 -9.64 0.50
C ALA A 385 -10.54 -10.08 -0.84
N LEU A 386 -11.62 -9.41 -1.29
CA LEU A 386 -12.34 -9.75 -2.53
C LEU A 386 -11.86 -8.97 -3.77
N THR A 387 -10.99 -7.97 -3.63
CA THR A 387 -10.59 -7.13 -4.77
C THR A 387 -9.20 -7.47 -5.28
N LEU A 388 -8.16 -7.41 -4.44
CA LEU A 388 -6.77 -7.50 -4.89
C LEU A 388 -6.42 -8.87 -5.51
N LEU A 389 -6.86 -9.97 -4.89
CA LEU A 389 -6.58 -11.32 -5.36
C LEU A 389 -7.16 -11.58 -6.77
N PRO A 390 -8.44 -11.30 -7.04
CA PRO A 390 -9.00 -11.45 -8.39
C PRO A 390 -8.33 -10.56 -9.44
N ILE A 391 -7.93 -9.33 -9.09
CA ILE A 391 -7.21 -8.43 -10.02
C ILE A 391 -5.88 -9.06 -10.43
N ILE A 392 -5.09 -9.56 -9.47
CA ILE A 392 -3.80 -10.20 -9.74
C ILE A 392 -3.99 -11.43 -10.64
N ILE A 393 -5.01 -12.25 -10.37
CA ILE A 393 -5.31 -13.43 -11.18
C ILE A 393 -5.72 -13.04 -12.60
N THR A 394 -6.56 -12.00 -12.76
CA THR A 394 -6.97 -11.50 -14.07
C THR A 394 -5.77 -10.98 -14.86
N LEU A 395 -4.90 -10.22 -14.20
CA LEU A 395 -3.68 -9.71 -14.80
C LEU A 395 -2.77 -10.84 -15.29
N LEU A 396 -2.54 -11.86 -14.44
CA LEU A 396 -1.71 -13.01 -14.77
C LEU A 396 -2.28 -13.87 -15.91
N SER A 397 -3.59 -14.07 -15.91
CA SER A 397 -4.27 -14.84 -16.96
C SER A 397 -4.20 -14.17 -18.34
N ASN A 398 -3.97 -12.86 -18.38
CA ASN A 398 -3.81 -12.09 -19.61
C ASN A 398 -2.34 -11.74 -19.92
N SER A 399 -1.39 -12.11 -19.04
CA SER A 399 0.01 -11.74 -19.20
C SER A 399 0.75 -12.71 -20.10
N ASP A 400 1.68 -12.17 -20.91
CA ASP A 400 2.64 -12.95 -21.67
C ASP A 400 3.84 -13.31 -20.75
N PRO A 401 4.13 -14.61 -20.53
CA PRO A 401 5.26 -15.03 -19.70
C PRO A 401 6.62 -14.45 -20.13
N THR A 402 6.79 -14.11 -21.41
CA THR A 402 8.04 -13.51 -21.93
C THR A 402 8.27 -12.10 -21.41
N ARG A 403 7.20 -11.40 -20.96
CA ARG A 403 7.23 -10.03 -20.44
C ARG A 403 6.97 -9.95 -18.92
N ALA A 404 7.19 -11.05 -18.20
CA ALA A 404 6.89 -11.14 -16.78
C ALA A 404 7.61 -10.09 -15.92
N THR A 405 8.81 -9.67 -16.29
CA THR A 405 9.58 -8.61 -15.61
C THR A 405 8.90 -7.25 -15.72
N ALA A 406 8.39 -6.90 -16.93
CA ALA A 406 7.64 -5.67 -17.16
C ALA A 406 6.35 -5.62 -16.34
N PHE A 407 5.58 -6.71 -16.32
CA PHE A 407 4.37 -6.80 -15.49
C PHE A 407 4.68 -6.59 -14.02
N ALA A 408 5.72 -7.26 -13.51
CA ALA A 408 6.11 -7.12 -12.11
C ALA A 408 6.49 -5.68 -11.77
N ALA A 409 7.19 -4.97 -12.67
CA ALA A 409 7.56 -3.57 -12.49
C ALA A 409 6.31 -2.67 -12.40
N TYR A 410 5.39 -2.76 -13.37
CA TYR A 410 4.19 -1.91 -13.38
C TYR A 410 3.24 -2.21 -12.22
N ILE A 411 3.10 -3.47 -11.80
CA ILE A 411 2.34 -3.82 -10.59
C ILE A 411 2.93 -3.09 -9.37
N GLN A 412 4.26 -3.05 -9.23
CA GLN A 412 4.89 -2.38 -8.09
C GLN A 412 4.70 -0.86 -8.14
N ILE A 413 4.81 -0.24 -9.31
CA ILE A 413 4.57 1.19 -9.47
C ILE A 413 3.13 1.54 -9.09
N MET A 414 2.13 0.82 -9.62
CA MET A 414 0.72 1.10 -9.34
C MET A 414 0.34 0.80 -7.88
N ARG A 415 0.93 -0.23 -7.29
CA ARG A 415 0.60 -0.66 -5.93
C ARG A 415 1.37 0.11 -4.86
N LEU A 416 2.70 0.17 -4.98
CA LEU A 416 3.54 0.85 -3.98
C LEU A 416 3.59 2.35 -4.25
N GLY A 417 3.99 2.76 -5.45
CA GLY A 417 4.02 4.17 -5.82
C GLY A 417 2.63 4.81 -5.75
N GLY A 418 1.61 4.14 -6.27
CA GLY A 418 0.22 4.61 -6.19
C GLY A 418 -0.30 4.74 -4.74
N ALA A 419 0.10 3.84 -3.82
CA ALA A 419 -0.28 3.93 -2.42
C ALA A 419 0.32 5.16 -1.74
N GLU A 420 1.62 5.33 -1.85
CA GLU A 420 2.35 6.40 -1.15
C GLU A 420 2.02 7.78 -1.75
N ILE A 421 1.92 7.89 -3.08
CA ILE A 421 1.42 9.09 -3.76
C ILE A 421 -0.02 9.37 -3.34
N GLY A 422 -0.87 8.34 -3.26
CA GLY A 422 -2.24 8.46 -2.81
C GLY A 422 -2.35 8.99 -1.37
N ILE A 423 -1.51 8.52 -0.46
CA ILE A 423 -1.45 9.00 0.93
C ILE A 423 -1.05 10.48 0.97
N ALA A 424 -0.02 10.88 0.21
CA ALA A 424 0.43 12.27 0.14
C ALA A 424 -0.66 13.19 -0.41
N LEU A 425 -1.33 12.79 -1.50
CA LEU A 425 -2.44 13.55 -2.09
C LEU A 425 -3.67 13.59 -1.16
N MET A 426 -3.99 12.49 -0.45
CA MET A 426 -5.08 12.47 0.52
C MET A 426 -4.81 13.40 1.70
N GLY A 427 -3.57 13.44 2.20
CA GLY A 427 -3.17 14.40 3.23
C GLY A 427 -3.36 15.85 2.79
N THR A 428 -3.00 16.15 1.53
CA THR A 428 -3.25 17.46 0.93
C THR A 428 -4.73 17.77 0.79
N TRP A 429 -5.51 16.80 0.32
CA TRP A 429 -6.97 16.94 0.20
C TRP A 429 -7.61 17.28 1.53
N LEU A 430 -7.28 16.54 2.59
CA LEU A 430 -7.79 16.80 3.94
C LEU A 430 -7.42 18.20 4.44
N ARG A 431 -6.16 18.63 4.27
CA ARG A 431 -5.71 19.97 4.66
C ARG A 431 -6.46 21.08 3.93
N VAL A 432 -6.57 20.97 2.60
CA VAL A 432 -7.26 21.97 1.78
C VAL A 432 -8.75 22.03 2.12
N ARG A 433 -9.40 20.87 2.28
CA ARG A 433 -10.82 20.82 2.63
C ARG A 433 -11.08 21.33 4.05
N GLU A 434 -10.21 21.02 5.00
CA GLU A 434 -10.29 21.56 6.36
C GLU A 434 -10.20 23.11 6.33
N GLN A 435 -9.24 23.69 5.62
CA GLN A 435 -9.12 25.14 5.47
C GLN A 435 -10.37 25.76 4.83
N VAL A 436 -10.92 25.15 3.80
CA VAL A 436 -12.15 25.62 3.14
C VAL A 436 -13.32 25.58 4.10
N HIS A 437 -13.52 24.46 4.83
CA HIS A 437 -14.60 24.34 5.79
C HIS A 437 -14.42 25.25 7.00
N SER A 438 -13.18 25.39 7.52
CA SER A 438 -12.87 26.36 8.59
C SER A 438 -13.21 27.79 8.18
N TYR A 439 -12.90 28.17 6.94
CA TYR A 439 -13.25 29.50 6.41
C TYR A 439 -14.78 29.69 6.37
N TYR A 440 -15.53 28.76 5.78
CA TYR A 440 -16.98 28.89 5.68
C TYR A 440 -17.68 28.84 7.05
N LEU A 441 -17.25 27.99 7.95
CA LEU A 441 -17.78 27.96 9.33
C LEU A 441 -17.44 29.27 10.07
N GLY A 442 -16.22 29.80 9.87
CA GLY A 442 -15.79 31.05 10.45
C GLY A 442 -16.62 32.26 10.03
N LEU A 443 -17.15 32.28 8.79
CA LEU A 443 -18.04 33.34 8.32
C LEU A 443 -19.35 33.46 9.14
N HIS A 444 -19.76 32.40 9.82
CA HIS A 444 -20.96 32.37 10.68
C HIS A 444 -20.64 32.76 12.14
N VAL A 445 -19.37 32.98 12.49
CA VAL A 445 -18.91 33.38 13.83
C VAL A 445 -18.69 34.88 13.84
N GLU A 446 -19.78 35.64 13.84
CA GLU A 446 -19.73 37.11 13.91
C GLU A 446 -19.54 37.59 15.36
N SER A 447 -18.59 38.49 15.59
CA SER A 447 -18.27 39.04 16.91
C SER A 447 -19.44 39.82 17.56
N GLY A 448 -20.43 40.24 16.77
CA GLY A 448 -21.65 40.93 17.21
C GLY A 448 -22.86 40.01 17.44
N SER A 449 -22.77 38.73 17.10
CA SER A 449 -23.86 37.78 17.28
C SER A 449 -24.15 37.54 18.78
N ALA A 450 -25.41 37.56 19.16
CA ALA A 450 -25.85 37.29 20.54
C ALA A 450 -25.45 35.87 20.99
N ASP A 451 -25.56 34.88 20.08
CA ASP A 451 -25.24 33.49 20.35
C ASP A 451 -23.74 33.29 20.59
N VAL A 452 -22.89 33.88 19.73
CA VAL A 452 -21.44 33.82 19.89
C VAL A 452 -21.01 34.52 21.19
N THR A 453 -21.60 35.68 21.50
CA THR A 453 -21.31 36.40 22.73
C THR A 453 -21.69 35.60 23.96
N GLN A 454 -22.86 34.95 23.93
CA GLN A 454 -23.34 34.10 25.03
C GLN A 454 -22.44 32.87 25.21
N MET A 455 -22.04 32.22 24.12
CA MET A 455 -21.14 31.05 24.12
C MET A 455 -19.77 31.43 24.70
N LEU A 456 -19.18 32.56 24.24
CA LEU A 456 -17.89 33.04 24.74
C LEU A 456 -17.97 33.42 26.23
N LYS A 457 -19.09 34.03 26.71
CA LYS A 457 -19.31 34.26 28.13
C LYS A 457 -19.37 32.96 28.92
N GLY A 458 -20.10 31.95 28.42
CA GLY A 458 -20.17 30.64 29.04
C GLY A 458 -18.79 29.99 29.19
N PHE A 459 -17.97 29.98 28.10
CA PHE A 459 -16.60 29.46 28.12
C PHE A 459 -15.69 30.30 29.03
N SER A 460 -15.81 31.62 29.00
CA SER A 460 -15.02 32.51 29.88
C SER A 460 -15.34 32.25 31.37
N ASN A 461 -16.60 32.04 31.73
CA ASN A 461 -16.97 31.68 33.09
C ASN A 461 -16.41 30.32 33.53
N TYR A 462 -16.36 29.35 32.63
CA TYR A 462 -15.72 28.04 32.88
C TYR A 462 -14.24 28.20 33.24
N PHE A 463 -13.52 29.13 32.58
CA PHE A 463 -12.10 29.40 32.82
C PHE A 463 -11.83 30.47 33.91
N ALA A 464 -12.84 31.10 34.46
CA ALA A 464 -12.68 32.23 35.40
C ALA A 464 -12.03 31.87 36.75
N GLY A 465 -12.01 30.55 37.09
CA GLY A 465 -11.41 30.06 38.34
C GLY A 465 -9.88 30.22 38.45
N ASP A 466 -9.16 30.29 37.31
CA ASP A 466 -7.69 30.26 37.30
C ASP A 466 -7.05 31.68 37.20
N ASN A 467 -7.60 32.56 36.37
CA ASN A 467 -7.15 33.97 36.19
C ASN A 467 -8.13 34.69 35.25
N ALA A 468 -8.87 35.68 35.76
CA ALA A 468 -9.87 36.40 34.97
C ALA A 468 -9.33 37.08 33.71
N GLY A 469 -8.06 37.53 33.70
CA GLY A 469 -7.43 38.20 32.56
C GLY A 469 -7.12 37.29 31.37
N SER A 470 -7.00 35.95 31.58
CA SER A 470 -6.73 34.98 30.52
C SER A 470 -7.99 34.20 30.10
N ALA A 471 -9.07 34.30 30.84
CA ALA A 471 -10.29 33.51 30.60
C ALA A 471 -10.96 33.83 29.25
N ALA A 472 -10.99 35.09 28.83
CA ALA A 472 -11.53 35.48 27.53
C ALA A 472 -10.69 34.94 26.35
N ALA A 473 -9.38 35.03 26.45
CA ALA A 473 -8.49 34.48 25.41
C ALA A 473 -8.62 32.95 25.30
N ARG A 474 -8.73 32.24 26.43
CA ARG A 474 -8.97 30.78 26.46
C ARG A 474 -10.34 30.41 25.88
N ALA A 475 -11.39 31.23 26.15
CA ALA A 475 -12.73 31.04 25.57
C ALA A 475 -12.69 31.14 24.02
N VAL A 476 -11.99 32.13 23.48
CA VAL A 476 -11.80 32.26 22.03
C VAL A 476 -11.00 31.08 21.47
N GLY A 477 -9.93 30.67 22.17
CA GLY A 477 -9.14 29.49 21.78
C GLY A 477 -9.97 28.21 21.76
N LEU A 478 -10.86 28.00 22.73
CA LEU A 478 -11.77 26.85 22.77
C LEU A 478 -12.77 26.91 21.59
N LEU A 479 -13.37 28.06 21.32
CA LEU A 479 -14.27 28.22 20.18
C LEU A 479 -13.56 27.92 18.84
N ALA A 480 -12.33 28.42 18.68
CA ALA A 480 -11.52 28.14 17.49
C ALA A 480 -11.21 26.63 17.35
N SER A 481 -10.90 25.94 18.45
CA SER A 481 -10.64 24.49 18.43
C SER A 481 -11.89 23.67 18.10
N LEU A 482 -13.05 24.08 18.57
CA LEU A 482 -14.34 23.45 18.22
C LEU A 482 -14.66 23.64 16.74
N LEU A 483 -14.46 24.85 16.21
CA LEU A 483 -14.66 25.15 14.79
C LEU A 483 -13.72 24.31 13.92
N GLN A 484 -12.45 24.23 14.29
CA GLN A 484 -11.47 23.41 13.57
C GLN A 484 -11.81 21.90 13.64
N ARG A 485 -12.33 21.43 14.78
CA ARG A 485 -12.80 20.06 14.92
C ARG A 485 -13.94 19.75 13.96
N GLU A 486 -14.95 20.61 13.86
CA GLU A 486 -16.07 20.45 12.91
C GLU A 486 -15.60 20.54 11.46
N ALA A 487 -14.69 21.46 11.14
CA ALA A 487 -14.09 21.57 9.81
C ALA A 487 -13.33 20.29 9.43
N ASN A 488 -12.61 19.68 10.37
CA ASN A 488 -11.98 18.38 10.18
C ASN A 488 -13.00 17.28 9.87
N VAL A 489 -14.12 17.20 10.63
CA VAL A 489 -15.18 16.22 10.37
C VAL A 489 -15.67 16.34 8.92
N LEU A 490 -15.97 17.56 8.47
CA LEU A 490 -16.42 17.81 7.10
C LEU A 490 -15.36 17.44 6.06
N ALA A 491 -14.10 17.71 6.34
CA ALA A 491 -12.99 17.34 5.45
C ALA A 491 -12.86 15.80 5.32
N TYR A 492 -13.05 15.05 6.40
CA TYR A 492 -13.07 13.58 6.35
C TYR A 492 -14.30 13.04 5.60
N ILE A 493 -15.46 13.67 5.72
CA ILE A 493 -16.65 13.34 4.92
C ILE A 493 -16.33 13.47 3.43
N ASP A 494 -15.71 14.59 3.03
CA ASP A 494 -15.30 14.82 1.64
C ASP A 494 -14.27 13.77 1.17
N ALA A 495 -13.36 13.35 2.04
CA ALA A 495 -12.39 12.31 1.74
C ALA A 495 -13.05 10.92 1.56
N PHE A 496 -14.07 10.60 2.35
CA PHE A 496 -14.86 9.37 2.15
C PHE A 496 -15.68 9.43 0.86
N TRP A 497 -16.21 10.59 0.47
CA TRP A 497 -16.81 10.79 -0.86
C TRP A 497 -15.82 10.52 -1.98
N LEU A 498 -14.58 11.00 -1.84
CA LEU A 498 -13.53 10.73 -2.82
C LEU A 498 -13.22 9.22 -2.93
N CYS A 499 -13.09 8.52 -1.81
CA CYS A 499 -12.91 7.07 -1.79
C CYS A 499 -14.11 6.32 -2.39
N PHE A 500 -15.33 6.79 -2.17
CA PHE A 500 -16.54 6.25 -2.80
C PHE A 500 -16.46 6.34 -4.33
N TRP A 501 -16.06 7.50 -4.88
CA TRP A 501 -15.93 7.66 -6.32
C TRP A 501 -14.78 6.84 -6.91
N PHE A 502 -13.70 6.63 -6.18
CA PHE A 502 -12.65 5.68 -6.60
C PHE A 502 -13.19 4.24 -6.65
N ALA A 503 -14.02 3.84 -5.70
CA ALA A 503 -14.65 2.52 -5.73
C ALA A 503 -15.62 2.37 -6.90
N VAL A 504 -16.43 3.39 -7.18
CA VAL A 504 -17.33 3.43 -8.35
C VAL A 504 -16.54 3.37 -9.65
N ALA A 505 -15.45 4.12 -9.77
CA ALA A 505 -14.54 4.01 -10.91
C ALA A 505 -13.97 2.59 -11.05
N GLY A 506 -13.63 1.94 -9.93
CA GLY A 506 -13.20 0.54 -9.89
C GLY A 506 -14.28 -0.44 -10.42
N LEU A 507 -15.55 -0.21 -10.09
CA LEU A 507 -16.68 -0.97 -10.65
C LEU A 507 -16.78 -0.79 -12.18
N VAL A 508 -16.68 0.45 -12.66
CA VAL A 508 -16.70 0.76 -14.10
C VAL A 508 -15.54 0.09 -14.82
N VAL A 509 -14.31 0.22 -14.28
CA VAL A 509 -13.12 -0.42 -14.85
C VAL A 509 -13.28 -1.94 -14.88
N THR A 510 -13.82 -2.53 -13.82
CA THR A 510 -14.08 -3.98 -13.75
C THR A 510 -15.08 -4.42 -14.82
N ALA A 511 -16.11 -3.63 -15.10
CA ALA A 511 -17.09 -3.91 -16.17
C ALA A 511 -16.48 -3.83 -17.58
N LEU A 512 -15.44 -2.99 -17.77
CA LEU A 512 -14.74 -2.84 -19.05
C LEU A 512 -13.71 -3.96 -19.33
N ILE A 513 -13.25 -4.67 -18.30
CA ILE A 513 -12.34 -5.82 -18.43
C ILE A 513 -13.08 -6.95 -19.14
N THR A 514 -12.49 -7.50 -20.19
CA THR A 514 -13.04 -8.66 -20.87
C THR A 514 -12.71 -9.96 -20.12
N ARG A 515 -13.46 -11.00 -20.38
CA ARG A 515 -13.24 -12.30 -19.73
C ARG A 515 -11.81 -12.79 -19.95
N ALA A 516 -11.17 -13.25 -18.87
CA ALA A 516 -9.87 -13.85 -18.97
C ALA A 516 -9.91 -15.16 -19.82
N PRO A 517 -8.87 -15.44 -20.61
CA PRO A 517 -8.77 -16.69 -21.37
C PRO A 517 -8.83 -17.90 -20.42
N PRO A 518 -9.36 -19.05 -20.89
CA PRO A 518 -9.40 -20.26 -20.09
C PRO A 518 -7.97 -20.67 -19.70
N GLY A 519 -7.79 -20.92 -18.41
CA GLY A 519 -6.48 -21.25 -17.84
C GLY A 519 -6.63 -21.96 -16.50
N PRO A 520 -5.52 -22.29 -15.82
CA PRO A 520 -5.55 -23.07 -14.58
C PRO A 520 -6.27 -22.36 -13.42
N PHE A 521 -6.52 -21.05 -13.55
CA PHE A 521 -7.16 -20.21 -12.54
C PHE A 521 -8.52 -19.65 -12.95
N THR A 522 -8.92 -19.88 -14.22
CA THR A 522 -10.21 -19.40 -14.73
C THR A 522 -11.17 -20.57 -14.81
N PRO A 523 -12.35 -20.49 -14.18
CA PRO A 523 -13.34 -21.54 -14.29
C PRO A 523 -13.82 -21.68 -15.73
N GLU A 524 -14.09 -22.91 -16.17
CA GLU A 524 -14.76 -23.15 -17.44
C GLU A 524 -16.09 -22.40 -17.50
N PRO A 525 -16.44 -21.79 -18.64
CA PRO A 525 -17.70 -21.08 -18.78
C PRO A 525 -18.86 -21.97 -18.36
N PHE A 526 -19.68 -21.50 -17.41
CA PHE A 526 -20.88 -22.17 -16.93
C PHE A 526 -20.69 -23.50 -16.18
N LYS A 527 -19.47 -23.87 -15.73
CA LYS A 527 -19.26 -25.13 -15.01
C LYS A 527 -20.14 -25.23 -13.76
N PHE A 528 -20.26 -24.15 -12.99
CA PHE A 528 -21.11 -24.10 -11.81
C PHE A 528 -22.59 -24.11 -12.17
N ALA A 529 -23.01 -23.32 -13.15
CA ALA A 529 -24.40 -23.33 -13.65
C ALA A 529 -24.77 -24.70 -14.20
N LYS A 530 -23.89 -25.38 -14.95
CA LYS A 530 -24.08 -26.76 -15.41
C LYS A 530 -24.19 -27.74 -14.24
N LEU A 531 -23.44 -27.55 -13.17
CA LEU A 531 -23.45 -28.40 -11.99
C LEU A 531 -24.73 -28.24 -11.16
N VAL A 532 -25.19 -26.97 -10.99
CA VAL A 532 -26.46 -26.67 -10.32
C VAL A 532 -27.64 -27.17 -11.14
N LEU A 533 -27.67 -26.92 -12.44
CA LEU A 533 -28.74 -27.38 -13.34
C LEU A 533 -28.79 -28.91 -13.44
N ARG A 534 -27.63 -29.59 -13.44
CA ARG A 534 -27.59 -31.07 -13.33
C ARG A 534 -28.15 -31.58 -12.00
N ARG A 535 -27.88 -30.90 -10.87
CA ARG A 535 -28.48 -31.24 -9.57
C ARG A 535 -29.98 -30.97 -9.52
N CYS A 536 -30.46 -29.98 -10.27
CA CYS A 536 -31.88 -29.64 -10.41
C CYS A 536 -32.59 -30.52 -11.49
N GLY A 537 -31.92 -31.52 -12.06
CA GLY A 537 -32.52 -32.45 -13.02
C GLY A 537 -32.69 -31.91 -14.44
N VAL A 538 -32.13 -30.75 -14.76
CA VAL A 538 -32.22 -30.14 -16.10
C VAL A 538 -31.15 -30.78 -17.01
N LYS A 539 -31.56 -31.52 -18.04
CA LYS A 539 -30.66 -32.03 -19.10
C LYS A 539 -30.23 -30.85 -19.98
N ILE A 540 -28.95 -30.49 -19.94
CA ILE A 540 -28.34 -29.48 -20.83
C ILE A 540 -27.80 -30.27 -22.04
N SER A 541 -28.35 -30.02 -23.23
CA SER A 541 -27.74 -30.44 -24.49
C SER A 541 -26.41 -29.73 -24.68
N ALA A 542 -25.42 -30.45 -25.15
CA ALA A 542 -24.02 -30.00 -25.32
C ALA A 542 -23.86 -28.79 -26.27
#